data_efb2910f48493085de31d06c9aa9d1d8
#
_entry.id   efb2910f48493085de31d06c9aa9d1d8
#
_cell.length_a   1.000
_cell.length_b   1.000
_cell.length_c   1.000
_cell.angle_alpha   90.00
_cell.angle_beta   90.00
_cell.angle_gamma   90.00
#
_symmetry.space_group_name_H-M   'P 1'
#
loop_
_entity.id
_entity.type
_entity.pdbx_description
1 polymer ?
#
loop_
_entity_poly.entity_id
_entity_poly.type
_entity_poly.pdbx_seq_one_letter_code
_entity_poly.pdbx_strand_id
1 'polypeptide(L)'
;MKAWSALGRLARVSPWLAPAIALAGFVLAFPIAKVVQYSFTDRTTFLDGQFVGLQNYGELLGDELFWRSLRNNLILMLSVPLSILLALVVTGVLYRGIRGSRIYELLIFVPFLPAVASIAVIFLYVLGNDGPLNELLRGAGADSLARGWLTESSTAIWAVLGVVLWKRIGFTVLLFSARMASIDRSLFDAAAVDGASWARTYWQVAVPQMRSIIGFAAVLGFIEAFSWTFAYVVILTRGGPDRSTFTLEYMLYRLQFDDQLVGLASAVAVFMLLAALAVAAYRVRLARREAFA
;
A
#
# COMPACT_ATOMS: atom_id res chain seq x y z
N MET A 1 -16.96 -14.67 36.85
CA MET A 1 -17.47 -13.34 37.27
C MET A 1 -17.03 -12.17 36.39
N LYS A 2 -15.80 -12.10 35.86
CA LYS A 2 -15.34 -10.97 34.99
C LYS A 2 -16.06 -10.84 33.63
N ALA A 3 -16.53 -11.93 33.02
CA ALA A 3 -17.22 -11.90 31.73
C ALA A 3 -18.64 -11.26 31.83
N TRP A 4 -19.36 -11.49 32.90
CA TRP A 4 -20.70 -10.92 33.13
C TRP A 4 -20.67 -9.41 33.39
N SER A 5 -19.62 -8.90 34.05
CA SER A 5 -19.43 -7.46 34.24
C SER A 5 -19.07 -6.71 32.97
N ALA A 6 -18.44 -7.40 32.01
CA ALA A 6 -18.15 -6.85 30.67
C ALA A 6 -19.43 -6.75 29.82
N LEU A 7 -20.28 -7.78 29.85
CA LEU A 7 -21.58 -7.77 29.14
C LEU A 7 -22.52 -6.69 29.68
N GLY A 8 -22.58 -6.49 31.00
CA GLY A 8 -23.38 -5.42 31.60
C GLY A 8 -22.88 -4.00 31.24
N ARG A 9 -21.60 -3.80 31.07
CA ARG A 9 -21.02 -2.53 30.55
C ARG A 9 -21.34 -2.32 29.08
N LEU A 10 -21.22 -3.35 28.27
CA LEU A 10 -21.56 -3.29 26.83
C LEU A 10 -23.06 -2.96 26.64
N ALA A 11 -23.95 -3.55 27.46
CA ALA A 11 -25.38 -3.28 27.39
C ALA A 11 -25.76 -1.82 27.78
N ARG A 12 -24.97 -1.17 28.62
CA ARG A 12 -25.19 0.26 28.97
C ARG A 12 -24.66 1.23 27.93
N VAL A 13 -23.61 0.84 27.18
CA VAL A 13 -22.97 1.68 26.17
C VAL A 13 -23.59 1.44 24.78
N SER A 14 -24.20 0.26 24.56
CA SER A 14 -24.78 -0.13 23.26
C SER A 14 -25.83 0.85 22.71
N PRO A 15 -26.76 1.45 23.48
CA PRO A 15 -27.72 2.40 22.92
C PRO A 15 -27.06 3.66 22.34
N TRP A 16 -25.97 4.10 22.96
CA TRP A 16 -25.22 5.28 22.48
C TRP A 16 -24.36 4.98 21.25
N LEU A 17 -23.89 3.75 21.12
CA LEU A 17 -23.11 3.29 19.95
C LEU A 17 -24.02 2.82 18.80
N ALA A 18 -25.27 2.46 19.08
CA ALA A 18 -26.19 1.90 18.08
C ALA A 18 -26.36 2.79 16.84
N PRO A 19 -26.55 4.12 16.94
CA PRO A 19 -26.67 4.97 15.75
C PRO A 19 -25.38 4.97 14.91
N ALA A 20 -24.21 5.04 15.55
CA ALA A 20 -22.93 5.03 14.85
C ALA A 20 -22.66 3.67 14.19
N ILE A 21 -22.95 2.57 14.87
CA ILE A 21 -22.80 1.21 14.31
C ILE A 21 -23.81 0.98 13.19
N ALA A 22 -25.05 1.44 13.33
CA ALA A 22 -26.06 1.34 12.27
C ALA A 22 -25.67 2.14 11.04
N LEU A 23 -25.19 3.37 11.21
CA LEU A 23 -24.71 4.22 10.13
C LEU A 23 -23.49 3.59 9.44
N ALA A 24 -22.49 3.14 10.19
CA ALA A 24 -21.32 2.47 9.65
C ALA A 24 -21.70 1.18 8.91
N GLY A 25 -22.58 0.37 9.47
CA GLY A 25 -23.09 -0.83 8.83
C GLY A 25 -23.82 -0.52 7.52
N PHE A 26 -24.68 0.51 7.52
CA PHE A 26 -25.39 0.93 6.31
C PHE A 26 -24.44 1.47 5.26
N VAL A 27 -23.54 2.39 5.62
CA VAL A 27 -22.62 3.05 4.65
C VAL A 27 -21.56 2.10 4.10
N LEU A 28 -21.10 1.12 4.90
CA LEU A 28 -20.05 0.19 4.47
C LEU A 28 -20.62 -1.14 3.98
N ALA A 29 -21.48 -1.79 4.77
CA ALA A 29 -21.95 -3.15 4.46
C ALA A 29 -22.94 -3.16 3.29
N PHE A 30 -23.81 -2.16 3.17
CA PHE A 30 -24.79 -2.12 2.09
C PHE A 30 -24.15 -2.00 0.69
N PRO A 31 -23.20 -1.06 0.43
CA PRO A 31 -22.52 -1.01 -0.86
C PRO A 31 -21.71 -2.28 -1.16
N ILE A 32 -21.02 -2.85 -0.16
CA ILE A 32 -20.29 -4.11 -0.34
C ILE A 32 -21.24 -5.24 -0.75
N ALA A 33 -22.39 -5.37 -0.06
CA ALA A 33 -23.38 -6.37 -0.42
C ALA A 33 -23.93 -6.16 -1.85
N LYS A 34 -24.12 -4.90 -2.27
CA LYS A 34 -24.53 -4.57 -3.65
C LYS A 34 -23.45 -4.93 -4.67
N VAL A 35 -22.18 -4.64 -4.41
CA VAL A 35 -21.07 -5.05 -5.27
C VAL A 35 -21.03 -6.58 -5.40
N VAL A 36 -21.15 -7.31 -4.28
CA VAL A 36 -21.23 -8.78 -4.32
C VAL A 36 -22.47 -9.25 -5.12
N GLN A 37 -23.63 -8.62 -4.95
CA GLN A 37 -24.82 -8.95 -5.73
C GLN A 37 -24.61 -8.71 -7.23
N TYR A 38 -24.06 -7.55 -7.61
CA TYR A 38 -23.85 -7.19 -9.00
C TYR A 38 -22.79 -8.04 -9.69
N SER A 39 -21.82 -8.59 -8.95
CA SER A 39 -20.80 -9.48 -9.52
C SER A 39 -21.37 -10.78 -10.10
N PHE A 40 -22.61 -11.15 -9.72
CA PHE A 40 -23.34 -12.30 -10.26
C PHE A 40 -24.36 -11.94 -11.34
N THR A 41 -24.34 -10.70 -11.84
CA THR A 41 -25.29 -10.19 -12.86
C THR A 41 -24.54 -9.63 -14.07
N ASP A 42 -25.20 -9.60 -15.21
CA ASP A 42 -24.72 -8.93 -16.43
C ASP A 42 -25.05 -7.43 -16.45
N ARG A 43 -25.19 -6.83 -15.27
CA ARG A 43 -25.58 -5.42 -15.09
C ARG A 43 -24.65 -4.47 -15.82
N THR A 44 -25.26 -3.54 -16.55
CA THR A 44 -24.59 -2.36 -17.12
C THR A 44 -25.03 -1.09 -16.38
N THR A 45 -24.43 0.05 -16.71
CA THR A 45 -24.80 1.33 -16.10
C THR A 45 -26.26 1.72 -16.38
N PHE A 46 -26.80 1.34 -17.55
CA PHE A 46 -28.13 1.74 -18.00
C PHE A 46 -29.19 0.67 -17.88
N LEU A 47 -28.80 -0.59 -17.70
CA LEU A 47 -29.72 -1.72 -17.67
C LEU A 47 -29.58 -2.50 -16.37
N ASP A 48 -30.73 -2.81 -15.77
CA ASP A 48 -30.77 -3.76 -14.66
C ASP A 48 -30.38 -5.13 -15.19
N GLY A 49 -29.34 -5.71 -14.57
CA GLY A 49 -28.79 -6.98 -15.00
C GLY A 49 -29.63 -8.18 -14.58
N GLN A 50 -29.58 -9.23 -15.39
CA GLN A 50 -30.09 -10.54 -15.04
C GLN A 50 -29.03 -11.33 -14.28
N PHE A 51 -29.46 -12.32 -13.51
CA PHE A 51 -28.57 -13.21 -12.80
C PHE A 51 -27.86 -14.17 -13.77
N VAL A 52 -26.53 -14.07 -13.85
CA VAL A 52 -25.68 -14.91 -14.72
C VAL A 52 -24.76 -15.86 -13.93
N GLY A 53 -24.97 -15.96 -12.62
CA GLY A 53 -24.15 -16.84 -11.76
C GLY A 53 -22.67 -16.46 -11.79
N LEU A 54 -21.80 -17.42 -12.09
CA LEU A 54 -20.34 -17.23 -12.07
C LEU A 54 -19.76 -16.82 -13.43
N GLN A 55 -20.58 -16.43 -14.42
CA GLN A 55 -20.10 -16.11 -15.76
C GLN A 55 -19.04 -14.99 -15.74
N ASN A 56 -19.28 -13.89 -15.01
CA ASN A 56 -18.30 -12.79 -14.87
C ASN A 56 -16.95 -13.26 -14.33
N TYR A 57 -16.96 -14.21 -13.40
CA TYR A 57 -15.72 -14.78 -12.84
C TYR A 57 -15.01 -15.68 -13.85
N GLY A 58 -15.77 -16.45 -14.66
CA GLY A 58 -15.20 -17.24 -15.74
C GLY A 58 -14.55 -16.38 -16.81
N GLU A 59 -15.22 -15.29 -17.22
CA GLU A 59 -14.69 -14.31 -18.16
C GLU A 59 -13.44 -13.63 -17.61
N LEU A 60 -13.49 -13.15 -16.35
CA LEU A 60 -12.35 -12.50 -15.68
C LEU A 60 -11.13 -13.41 -15.60
N LEU A 61 -11.29 -14.66 -15.18
CA LEU A 61 -10.18 -15.60 -15.04
C LEU A 61 -9.63 -16.09 -16.39
N GLY A 62 -10.44 -16.01 -17.46
CA GLY A 62 -10.03 -16.28 -18.85
C GLY A 62 -9.35 -15.10 -19.53
N ASP A 63 -9.43 -13.88 -18.97
CA ASP A 63 -8.85 -12.69 -19.58
C ASP A 63 -7.37 -12.55 -19.25
N GLU A 64 -6.53 -12.52 -20.29
CA GLU A 64 -5.08 -12.29 -20.16
C GLU A 64 -4.78 -10.94 -19.48
N LEU A 65 -5.61 -9.91 -19.72
CA LEU A 65 -5.45 -8.58 -19.13
C LEU A 65 -5.62 -8.63 -17.61
N PHE A 66 -6.52 -9.46 -17.11
CA PHE A 66 -6.69 -9.65 -15.66
C PHE A 66 -5.41 -10.17 -15.00
N TRP A 67 -4.79 -11.20 -15.55
CA TRP A 67 -3.56 -11.77 -15.01
C TRP A 67 -2.37 -10.81 -15.13
N ARG A 68 -2.32 -10.06 -16.22
CA ARG A 68 -1.33 -8.98 -16.41
C ARG A 68 -1.50 -7.88 -15.36
N SER A 69 -2.74 -7.47 -15.13
CA SER A 69 -3.09 -6.48 -14.11
C SER A 69 -2.70 -6.95 -12.70
N LEU A 70 -3.01 -8.19 -12.37
CA LEU A 70 -2.64 -8.81 -11.10
C LEU A 70 -1.11 -8.84 -10.92
N ARG A 71 -0.36 -9.24 -11.96
CA ARG A 71 1.10 -9.21 -11.95
C ARG A 71 1.63 -7.79 -11.68
N ASN A 72 1.07 -6.78 -12.33
CA ASN A 72 1.47 -5.39 -12.14
C ASN A 72 1.18 -4.91 -10.72
N ASN A 73 0.04 -5.27 -10.14
CA ASN A 73 -0.24 -5.02 -8.71
C ASN A 73 0.82 -5.69 -7.80
N LEU A 74 1.21 -6.94 -8.09
CA LEU A 74 2.26 -7.62 -7.32
C LEU A 74 3.63 -6.93 -7.45
N ILE A 75 3.98 -6.40 -8.63
CA ILE A 75 5.19 -5.59 -8.81
C ILE A 75 5.11 -4.32 -7.97
N LEU A 76 4.01 -3.57 -8.04
CA LEU A 76 3.85 -2.34 -7.24
C LEU A 76 3.82 -2.63 -5.73
N MET A 77 3.35 -3.80 -5.33
CA MET A 77 3.38 -4.26 -3.94
C MET A 77 4.81 -4.47 -3.41
N LEU A 78 5.81 -4.65 -4.27
CA LEU A 78 7.23 -4.68 -3.86
C LEU A 78 7.65 -3.38 -3.17
N SER A 79 6.93 -2.27 -3.39
CA SER A 79 7.15 -1.02 -2.63
C SER A 79 7.04 -1.23 -1.12
N VAL A 80 6.28 -2.21 -0.66
CA VAL A 80 6.08 -2.50 0.78
C VAL A 80 7.35 -3.06 1.43
N PRO A 81 7.87 -4.23 1.02
CA PRO A 81 9.11 -4.76 1.61
C PRO A 81 10.31 -3.84 1.34
N LEU A 82 10.39 -3.21 0.18
CA LEU A 82 11.47 -2.28 -0.14
C LEU A 82 11.45 -1.05 0.78
N SER A 83 10.29 -0.44 1.03
CA SER A 83 10.19 0.69 1.95
C SER A 83 10.52 0.31 3.39
N ILE A 84 10.12 -0.89 3.84
CA ILE A 84 10.47 -1.40 5.16
C ILE A 84 11.99 -1.57 5.29
N LEU A 85 12.61 -2.24 4.30
CA LEU A 85 14.05 -2.48 4.31
C LEU A 85 14.84 -1.16 4.30
N LEU A 86 14.49 -0.25 3.40
CA LEU A 86 15.14 1.06 3.30
C LEU A 86 14.92 1.89 4.57
N ALA A 87 13.71 1.89 5.12
CA ALA A 87 13.41 2.60 6.36
C ALA A 87 14.17 2.03 7.56
N LEU A 88 14.36 0.72 7.66
CA LEU A 88 15.21 0.12 8.70
C LEU A 88 16.66 0.60 8.56
N VAL A 89 17.21 0.59 7.35
CA VAL A 89 18.58 1.07 7.12
C VAL A 89 18.71 2.56 7.50
N VAL A 90 17.79 3.39 6.99
CA VAL A 90 17.81 4.85 7.25
C VAL A 90 17.65 5.13 8.75
N THR A 91 16.70 4.49 9.43
CA THR A 91 16.51 4.65 10.88
C THR A 91 17.76 4.24 11.65
N GLY A 92 18.38 3.11 11.31
CA GLY A 92 19.63 2.68 11.94
C GLY A 92 20.77 3.67 11.78
N VAL A 93 20.88 4.31 10.61
CA VAL A 93 21.88 5.35 10.34
C VAL A 93 21.57 6.61 11.15
N LEU A 94 20.32 7.07 11.17
CA LEU A 94 19.93 8.29 11.89
C LEU A 94 20.14 8.17 13.41
N TYR A 95 19.88 6.99 13.96
CA TYR A 95 20.05 6.73 15.41
C TYR A 95 21.50 6.39 15.84
N ARG A 96 22.44 6.32 14.90
CA ARG A 96 23.87 6.16 15.22
C ARG A 96 24.48 7.40 15.88
N GLY A 97 23.75 8.50 15.98
CA GLY A 97 24.25 9.74 16.60
C GLY A 97 24.68 10.80 15.57
N ILE A 98 24.07 10.81 14.40
CA ILE A 98 24.33 11.84 13.38
C ILE A 98 23.82 13.19 13.88
N ARG A 99 24.69 14.21 13.84
CA ARG A 99 24.30 15.60 14.15
C ARG A 99 23.20 16.04 13.20
N GLY A 100 22.08 16.55 13.76
CA GLY A 100 20.95 17.02 12.95
C GLY A 100 20.04 15.91 12.44
N SER A 101 20.04 14.70 13.01
CA SER A 101 19.18 13.57 12.61
C SER A 101 17.71 13.96 12.45
N ARG A 102 17.17 14.84 13.30
CA ARG A 102 15.79 15.36 13.19
C ARG A 102 15.53 16.12 11.89
N ILE A 103 16.51 16.85 11.37
CA ILE A 103 16.37 17.58 10.10
C ILE A 103 16.29 16.58 8.95
N TYR A 104 17.14 15.55 8.96
CA TYR A 104 17.08 14.48 7.96
C TYR A 104 15.77 13.70 8.02
N GLU A 105 15.26 13.37 9.22
CA GLU A 105 13.93 12.76 9.38
C GLU A 105 12.83 13.62 8.76
N LEU A 106 12.83 14.93 9.03
CA LEU A 106 11.85 15.85 8.45
C LEU A 106 11.95 15.91 6.93
N LEU A 107 13.17 16.03 6.38
CA LEU A 107 13.37 16.07 4.93
C LEU A 107 12.91 14.78 4.23
N ILE A 108 13.16 13.62 4.85
CA ILE A 108 12.72 12.33 4.33
C ILE A 108 11.20 12.18 4.45
N PHE A 109 10.57 12.81 5.44
CA PHE A 109 9.11 12.76 5.64
C PHE A 109 8.35 13.72 4.72
N VAL A 110 8.94 14.87 4.32
CA VAL A 110 8.30 15.89 3.47
C VAL A 110 7.57 15.30 2.24
N PRO A 111 8.15 14.35 1.50
CA PRO A 111 7.48 13.72 0.35
C PRO A 111 6.15 13.04 0.65
N PHE A 112 5.93 12.63 1.88
CA PHE A 112 4.68 11.98 2.29
C PHE A 112 3.50 12.97 2.41
N LEU A 113 3.76 14.24 2.72
CA LEU A 113 2.73 15.24 3.03
C LEU A 113 1.80 15.59 1.84
N PRO A 114 2.29 15.84 0.61
CA PRO A 114 1.42 16.19 -0.49
C PRO A 114 0.47 15.06 -0.89
N ALA A 115 -0.69 15.43 -1.45
CA ALA A 115 -1.64 14.46 -2.01
C ALA A 115 -0.99 13.60 -3.10
N VAL A 116 -1.44 12.35 -3.24
CA VAL A 116 -0.93 11.41 -4.25
C VAL A 116 -0.99 11.99 -5.65
N ALA A 117 -2.12 12.64 -6.00
CA ALA A 117 -2.30 13.27 -7.30
C ALA A 117 -1.27 14.37 -7.58
N SER A 118 -0.96 15.22 -6.59
CA SER A 118 0.05 16.27 -6.73
C SER A 118 1.44 15.70 -6.99
N ILE A 119 1.81 14.64 -6.25
CA ILE A 119 3.08 13.93 -6.46
C ILE A 119 3.13 13.32 -7.86
N ALA A 120 2.06 12.66 -8.29
CA ALA A 120 2.00 12.06 -9.61
C ALA A 120 2.18 13.09 -10.73
N VAL A 121 1.55 14.28 -10.62
CA VAL A 121 1.73 15.37 -11.60
C VAL A 121 3.16 15.90 -11.61
N ILE A 122 3.80 16.06 -10.44
CA ILE A 122 5.21 16.46 -10.35
C ILE A 122 6.10 15.42 -11.06
N PHE A 123 5.90 14.15 -10.77
CA PHE A 123 6.70 13.08 -11.39
C PHE A 123 6.39 12.85 -12.87
N LEU A 124 5.19 13.18 -13.34
CA LEU A 124 4.89 13.20 -14.78
C LEU A 124 5.83 14.17 -15.52
N TYR A 125 6.12 15.32 -14.92
CA TYR A 125 7.10 16.27 -15.44
C TYR A 125 8.55 15.79 -15.25
N VAL A 126 8.91 15.34 -14.04
CA VAL A 126 10.27 14.92 -13.68
C VAL A 126 10.74 13.73 -14.54
N LEU A 127 9.85 12.77 -14.82
CA LEU A 127 10.11 11.54 -15.58
C LEU A 127 9.78 11.68 -17.07
N GLY A 128 9.39 12.88 -17.52
CA GLY A 128 9.17 13.17 -18.94
C GLY A 128 10.43 12.97 -19.77
N ASN A 129 10.29 12.79 -21.10
CA ASN A 129 11.43 12.57 -22.01
C ASN A 129 12.46 13.70 -21.95
N ASP A 130 11.99 14.94 -21.84
CA ASP A 130 12.81 16.15 -21.69
C ASP A 130 12.70 16.71 -20.25
N GLY A 131 12.42 15.84 -19.30
CA GLY A 131 12.27 16.19 -17.89
C GLY A 131 13.62 16.29 -17.15
N PRO A 132 13.61 16.93 -15.97
CA PRO A 132 14.82 17.17 -15.17
C PRO A 132 15.67 15.93 -14.89
N LEU A 133 15.05 14.75 -14.76
CA LEU A 133 15.82 13.51 -14.55
C LEU A 133 16.69 13.18 -15.75
N ASN A 134 16.14 13.23 -16.96
CA ASN A 134 16.88 12.95 -18.18
C ASN A 134 17.93 14.04 -18.48
N GLU A 135 17.63 15.30 -18.18
CA GLU A 135 18.60 16.40 -18.28
C GLU A 135 19.80 16.20 -17.36
N LEU A 136 19.55 15.79 -16.10
CA LEU A 136 20.61 15.47 -15.15
C LEU A 136 21.46 14.29 -15.61
N LEU A 137 20.85 13.22 -16.15
CA LEU A 137 21.56 12.06 -16.67
C LEU A 137 22.44 12.42 -17.86
N ARG A 138 21.94 13.20 -18.81
CA ARG A 138 22.70 13.70 -19.97
C ARG A 138 23.84 14.62 -19.53
N GLY A 139 23.55 15.55 -18.59
CA GLY A 139 24.57 16.46 -18.05
C GLY A 139 25.69 15.74 -17.27
N ALA A 140 25.39 14.56 -16.70
CA ALA A 140 26.37 13.69 -16.05
C ALA A 140 27.10 12.74 -17.00
N GLY A 141 26.84 12.81 -18.32
CA GLY A 141 27.44 11.91 -19.32
C GLY A 141 26.83 10.50 -19.31
N ALA A 142 25.66 10.31 -18.70
CA ALA A 142 24.97 9.04 -18.60
C ALA A 142 23.80 8.94 -19.62
N ASP A 143 24.03 9.37 -20.87
CA ASP A 143 23.02 9.43 -21.92
C ASP A 143 22.32 8.10 -22.16
N SER A 144 23.03 6.99 -22.02
CA SER A 144 22.46 5.63 -22.17
C SER A 144 21.39 5.28 -21.14
N LEU A 145 21.34 5.99 -20.02
CA LEU A 145 20.32 5.84 -18.99
C LEU A 145 19.13 6.80 -19.17
N ALA A 146 19.30 7.87 -19.97
CA ALA A 146 18.21 8.77 -20.33
C ALA A 146 17.24 8.09 -21.28
N ARG A 147 16.00 7.86 -20.86
CA ARG A 147 15.01 7.08 -21.61
C ARG A 147 13.58 7.55 -21.34
N GLY A 148 12.64 6.99 -22.08
CA GLY A 148 11.22 7.24 -21.88
C GLY A 148 10.65 6.50 -20.66
N TRP A 149 10.98 6.98 -19.46
CA TRP A 149 10.62 6.31 -18.19
C TRP A 149 9.16 5.89 -18.09
N LEU A 150 8.23 6.72 -18.62
CA LEU A 150 6.78 6.49 -18.59
C LEU A 150 6.23 6.03 -19.95
N THR A 151 7.03 6.11 -21.02
CA THR A 151 6.59 5.87 -22.41
C THR A 151 7.12 4.56 -23.00
N GLU A 152 8.02 3.86 -22.30
CA GLU A 152 8.51 2.55 -22.67
C GLU A 152 7.89 1.45 -21.79
N SER A 153 7.38 0.37 -22.42
CA SER A 153 6.71 -0.73 -21.70
C SER A 153 7.63 -1.45 -20.71
N SER A 154 8.93 -1.45 -20.94
CA SER A 154 9.93 -2.10 -20.10
C SER A 154 10.24 -1.34 -18.81
N THR A 155 10.05 -0.02 -18.80
CA THR A 155 10.42 0.88 -17.69
C THR A 155 9.25 1.43 -16.93
N ALA A 156 8.09 1.61 -17.57
CA ALA A 156 6.96 2.35 -17.00
C ALA A 156 6.50 1.81 -15.64
N ILE A 157 6.35 0.50 -15.46
CA ILE A 157 5.91 -0.08 -14.18
C ILE A 157 6.94 0.15 -13.07
N TRP A 158 8.25 0.11 -13.40
CA TRP A 158 9.33 0.34 -12.45
C TRP A 158 9.47 1.81 -12.08
N ALA A 159 9.20 2.72 -13.02
CA ALA A 159 9.14 4.16 -12.77
C ALA A 159 7.99 4.48 -11.81
N VAL A 160 6.79 3.91 -12.04
CA VAL A 160 5.65 4.04 -11.12
C VAL A 160 6.00 3.47 -9.74
N LEU A 161 6.62 2.29 -9.67
CA LEU A 161 7.10 1.69 -8.41
C LEU A 161 8.06 2.63 -7.68
N GLY A 162 8.99 3.25 -8.40
CA GLY A 162 9.95 4.21 -7.83
C GLY A 162 9.27 5.41 -7.19
N VAL A 163 8.26 5.98 -7.84
CA VAL A 163 7.47 7.12 -7.31
C VAL A 163 6.69 6.71 -6.06
N VAL A 164 6.02 5.56 -6.09
CA VAL A 164 5.29 5.00 -4.94
C VAL A 164 6.23 4.78 -3.77
N LEU A 165 7.39 4.16 -4.02
CA LEU A 165 8.40 3.87 -3.01
C LEU A 165 8.98 5.16 -2.40
N TRP A 166 9.32 6.15 -3.23
CA TRP A 166 9.88 7.43 -2.78
C TRP A 166 8.92 8.16 -1.82
N LYS A 167 7.64 8.20 -2.14
CA LYS A 167 6.65 8.81 -1.24
C LYS A 167 6.49 8.03 0.06
N ARG A 168 6.46 6.71 -0.03
CA ARG A 168 6.16 5.81 1.08
C ARG A 168 7.27 5.74 2.12
N ILE A 169 8.55 5.80 1.70
CA ILE A 169 9.70 5.63 2.59
C ILE A 169 9.68 6.63 3.74
N GLY A 170 9.25 7.89 3.48
CA GLY A 170 9.21 8.94 4.49
C GLY A 170 8.32 8.60 5.69
N PHE A 171 7.12 8.13 5.43
CA PHE A 171 6.20 7.69 6.48
C PHE A 171 6.75 6.48 7.26
N THR A 172 7.32 5.51 6.55
CA THR A 172 7.86 4.30 7.17
C THR A 172 9.06 4.62 8.07
N VAL A 173 9.94 5.56 7.65
CA VAL A 173 11.06 6.05 8.46
C VAL A 173 10.55 6.74 9.73
N LEU A 174 9.57 7.65 9.60
CA LEU A 174 8.98 8.33 10.77
C LEU A 174 8.40 7.32 11.77
N LEU A 175 7.67 6.33 11.28
CA LEU A 175 7.05 5.29 12.10
C LEU A 175 8.11 4.48 12.86
N PHE A 176 9.20 4.11 12.19
CA PHE A 176 10.30 3.35 12.80
C PHE A 176 11.13 4.20 13.75
N SER A 177 11.37 5.46 13.42
CA SER A 177 12.05 6.41 14.31
C SER A 177 11.29 6.62 15.61
N ALA A 178 9.96 6.79 15.54
CA ALA A 178 9.13 6.92 16.73
C ALA A 178 9.20 5.67 17.63
N ARG A 179 9.20 4.47 17.03
CA ARG A 179 9.36 3.23 17.80
C ARG A 179 10.78 3.09 18.36
N MET A 180 11.80 3.43 17.59
CA MET A 180 13.20 3.41 18.04
C MET A 180 13.40 4.29 19.26
N ALA A 181 12.81 5.50 19.28
CA ALA A 181 12.87 6.41 20.41
C ALA A 181 12.21 5.88 21.70
N SER A 182 11.31 4.91 21.58
CA SER A 182 10.58 4.29 22.72
C SER A 182 11.28 3.04 23.29
N ILE A 183 12.38 2.59 22.69
CA ILE A 183 13.15 1.44 23.20
C ILE A 183 13.97 1.87 24.41
N ASP A 184 13.96 1.05 25.47
CA ASP A 184 14.69 1.34 26.70
C ASP A 184 16.20 1.43 26.42
N ARG A 185 16.82 2.52 26.88
CA ARG A 185 18.25 2.77 26.73
C ARG A 185 19.10 1.72 27.42
N SER A 186 18.63 1.13 28.51
CA SER A 186 19.34 0.08 29.25
C SER A 186 19.70 -1.12 28.37
N LEU A 187 18.90 -1.44 27.35
CA LEU A 187 19.20 -2.50 26.39
C LEU A 187 20.42 -2.16 25.52
N PHE A 188 20.59 -0.91 25.15
CA PHE A 188 21.73 -0.43 24.38
C PHE A 188 23.00 -0.37 25.26
N ASP A 189 22.84 0.06 26.52
CA ASP A 189 23.95 0.12 27.48
C ASP A 189 24.46 -1.29 27.83
N ALA A 190 23.57 -2.25 28.04
CA ALA A 190 23.92 -3.65 28.26
C ALA A 190 24.68 -4.25 27.06
N ALA A 191 24.19 -4.03 25.84
CA ALA A 191 24.88 -4.48 24.63
C ALA A 191 26.27 -3.82 24.46
N ALA A 192 26.44 -2.57 24.88
CA ALA A 192 27.73 -1.87 24.86
C ALA A 192 28.72 -2.49 25.88
N VAL A 193 28.25 -2.86 27.08
CA VAL A 193 29.06 -3.58 28.09
C VAL A 193 29.52 -4.94 27.56
N ASP A 194 28.65 -5.62 26.80
CA ASP A 194 28.98 -6.90 26.12
C ASP A 194 29.89 -6.72 24.89
N GLY A 195 30.34 -5.49 24.60
CA GLY A 195 31.24 -5.18 23.49
C GLY A 195 30.59 -5.26 22.10
N ALA A 196 29.25 -5.22 22.01
CA ALA A 196 28.57 -5.27 20.75
C ALA A 196 28.77 -3.97 19.96
N SER A 197 29.09 -4.07 18.66
CA SER A 197 29.11 -2.92 17.77
C SER A 197 27.70 -2.36 17.57
N TRP A 198 27.60 -1.06 17.20
CA TRP A 198 26.30 -0.42 16.90
C TRP A 198 25.44 -1.26 15.91
N ALA A 199 26.03 -1.73 14.83
CA ALA A 199 25.30 -2.54 13.85
C ALA A 199 24.74 -3.83 14.46
N ARG A 200 25.55 -4.51 15.32
CA ARG A 200 25.09 -5.72 16.02
C ARG A 200 23.95 -5.38 16.98
N THR A 201 24.08 -4.34 17.78
CA THR A 201 23.04 -3.88 18.71
C THR A 201 21.78 -3.50 17.96
N TYR A 202 21.90 -2.76 16.85
CA TYR A 202 20.73 -2.37 16.05
C TYR A 202 19.97 -3.57 15.50
N TRP A 203 20.65 -4.51 14.80
CA TRP A 203 19.99 -5.63 14.15
C TRP A 203 19.55 -6.74 15.12
N GLN A 204 20.28 -6.95 16.22
CA GLN A 204 20.01 -8.07 17.15
C GLN A 204 19.18 -7.63 18.37
N VAL A 205 19.17 -6.35 18.74
CA VAL A 205 18.41 -5.85 19.90
C VAL A 205 17.28 -4.94 19.43
N ALA A 206 17.56 -3.86 18.68
CA ALA A 206 16.55 -2.85 18.35
C ALA A 206 15.52 -3.37 17.33
N VAL A 207 15.95 -3.96 16.20
CA VAL A 207 15.04 -4.45 15.15
C VAL A 207 14.06 -5.51 15.64
N PRO A 208 14.46 -6.51 16.45
CA PRO A 208 13.52 -7.44 17.07
C PRO A 208 12.45 -6.75 17.95
N GLN A 209 12.81 -5.69 18.68
CA GLN A 209 11.86 -4.89 19.46
C GLN A 209 10.88 -4.10 18.58
N MET A 210 11.20 -3.90 17.30
CA MET A 210 10.37 -3.20 16.33
C MET A 210 9.42 -4.14 15.56
N ARG A 211 9.44 -5.45 15.78
CA ARG A 211 8.67 -6.44 14.99
C ARG A 211 7.18 -6.10 14.86
N SER A 212 6.55 -5.61 15.92
CA SER A 212 5.14 -5.24 15.91
C SER A 212 4.86 -4.07 14.95
N ILE A 213 5.70 -3.03 14.97
CA ILE A 213 5.55 -1.87 14.11
C ILE A 213 5.93 -2.18 12.65
N ILE A 214 6.92 -3.05 12.44
CA ILE A 214 7.27 -3.57 11.11
C ILE A 214 6.09 -4.30 10.51
N GLY A 215 5.46 -5.16 11.31
CA GLY A 215 4.26 -5.86 10.89
C GLY A 215 3.07 -4.93 10.62
N PHE A 216 2.90 -3.87 11.41
CA PHE A 216 1.89 -2.83 11.16
C PHE A 216 2.16 -2.10 9.84
N ALA A 217 3.42 -1.67 9.60
CA ALA A 217 3.82 -1.03 8.35
C ALA A 217 3.59 -1.92 7.12
N ALA A 218 3.81 -3.24 7.25
CA ALA A 218 3.54 -4.20 6.19
C ALA A 218 2.05 -4.29 5.85
N VAL A 219 1.17 -4.39 6.86
CA VAL A 219 -0.29 -4.45 6.64
C VAL A 219 -0.82 -3.14 6.05
N LEU A 220 -0.43 -2.01 6.64
CA LEU A 220 -0.83 -0.70 6.12
C LEU A 220 -0.39 -0.54 4.68
N GLY A 221 0.84 -0.95 4.38
CA GLY A 221 1.38 -0.91 3.05
C GLY A 221 0.67 -1.77 2.04
N PHE A 222 0.26 -2.95 2.45
CA PHE A 222 -0.54 -3.81 1.61
C PHE A 222 -1.89 -3.16 1.27
N ILE A 223 -2.59 -2.59 2.26
CA ILE A 223 -3.86 -1.89 2.05
C ILE A 223 -3.66 -0.71 1.08
N GLU A 224 -2.61 0.09 1.29
CA GLU A 224 -2.29 1.22 0.42
C GLU A 224 -1.97 0.78 -1.01
N ALA A 225 -1.24 -0.33 -1.20
CA ALA A 225 -0.89 -0.84 -2.52
C ALA A 225 -2.13 -1.24 -3.35
N PHE A 226 -3.24 -1.62 -2.70
CA PHE A 226 -4.51 -1.93 -3.36
C PHE A 226 -5.49 -0.75 -3.43
N SER A 227 -5.20 0.40 -2.84
CA SER A 227 -6.16 1.51 -2.80
C SER A 227 -5.62 2.78 -3.44
N TRP A 228 -4.33 3.03 -3.35
CA TRP A 228 -3.75 4.33 -3.71
C TRP A 228 -2.89 4.29 -4.98
N THR A 229 -2.55 3.10 -5.49
CA THR A 229 -1.80 2.95 -6.74
C THR A 229 -2.59 3.40 -7.96
N PHE A 230 -3.92 3.35 -7.90
CA PHE A 230 -4.81 3.85 -8.95
C PHE A 230 -4.46 5.26 -9.41
N ALA A 231 -4.33 6.22 -8.48
CA ALA A 231 -4.05 7.62 -8.83
C ALA A 231 -2.70 7.80 -9.53
N TYR A 232 -1.67 7.03 -9.13
CA TYR A 232 -0.38 7.04 -9.83
C TYR A 232 -0.50 6.51 -11.25
N VAL A 233 -1.17 5.36 -11.43
CA VAL A 233 -1.35 4.76 -12.75
C VAL A 233 -2.14 5.67 -13.68
N VAL A 234 -3.26 6.23 -13.20
CA VAL A 234 -4.11 7.13 -14.01
C VAL A 234 -3.35 8.37 -14.47
N ILE A 235 -2.59 9.00 -13.57
CA ILE A 235 -1.95 10.29 -13.88
C ILE A 235 -0.65 10.08 -14.66
N LEU A 236 0.19 9.11 -14.27
CA LEU A 236 1.51 8.93 -14.87
C LEU A 236 1.45 8.26 -16.24
N THR A 237 0.60 7.22 -16.40
CA THR A 237 0.70 6.33 -17.56
C THR A 237 -0.64 5.98 -18.21
N ARG A 238 -1.77 6.22 -17.53
CA ARG A 238 -3.10 5.77 -17.96
C ARG A 238 -3.13 4.27 -18.31
N GLY A 239 -2.42 3.47 -17.51
CA GLY A 239 -2.29 2.03 -17.72
C GLY A 239 -1.34 1.60 -18.82
N GLY A 240 -0.75 2.55 -19.58
CA GLY A 240 0.17 2.32 -20.73
C GLY A 240 1.65 2.38 -20.34
N PRO A 241 2.53 2.35 -21.36
CA PRO A 241 2.27 1.94 -22.74
C PRO A 241 1.94 0.44 -22.83
N ASP A 242 1.23 0.03 -23.87
CA ASP A 242 0.88 -1.39 -24.14
C ASP A 242 0.32 -2.15 -22.94
N ARG A 243 -0.48 -1.49 -22.10
CA ARG A 243 -1.04 -2.05 -20.85
C ARG A 243 0.04 -2.50 -19.85
N SER A 244 1.27 -2.01 -19.94
CA SER A 244 2.41 -2.42 -19.08
C SER A 244 2.26 -1.99 -17.63
N THR A 245 1.44 -0.97 -17.35
CA THR A 245 1.14 -0.47 -16.00
C THR A 245 -0.33 -0.66 -15.62
N PHE A 246 -1.09 -1.43 -16.40
CA PHE A 246 -2.49 -1.69 -16.16
C PHE A 246 -2.65 -2.49 -14.86
N THR A 247 -3.41 -1.98 -13.89
CA THR A 247 -3.64 -2.59 -12.57
C THR A 247 -5.10 -3.00 -12.41
N LEU A 248 -5.41 -3.81 -11.40
CA LEU A 248 -6.78 -4.24 -11.12
C LEU A 248 -7.70 -3.06 -10.78
N GLU A 249 -7.21 -2.05 -10.05
CA GLU A 249 -7.96 -0.84 -9.75
C GLU A 249 -8.27 -0.03 -11.02
N TYR A 250 -7.31 0.03 -11.94
CA TYR A 250 -7.51 0.69 -13.22
C TYR A 250 -8.42 -0.11 -14.13
N MET A 251 -8.36 -1.46 -14.12
CA MET A 251 -9.29 -2.36 -14.78
C MET A 251 -10.72 -2.15 -14.28
N LEU A 252 -10.90 -2.13 -12.96
CA LEU A 252 -12.21 -1.85 -12.34
C LEU A 252 -12.78 -0.50 -12.80
N TYR A 253 -11.94 0.54 -12.77
CA TYR A 253 -12.34 1.87 -13.23
C TYR A 253 -12.79 1.85 -14.69
N ARG A 254 -11.99 1.25 -15.59
CA ARG A 254 -12.30 1.15 -17.02
C ARG A 254 -13.61 0.40 -17.26
N LEU A 255 -13.75 -0.79 -16.67
CA LEU A 255 -14.97 -1.60 -16.78
C LEU A 255 -16.20 -0.85 -16.27
N GLN A 256 -16.08 -0.11 -15.16
CA GLN A 256 -17.19 0.61 -14.54
C GLN A 256 -17.62 1.85 -15.31
N PHE A 257 -16.65 2.68 -15.73
CA PHE A 257 -16.92 4.05 -16.22
C PHE A 257 -16.77 4.18 -17.73
N ASP A 258 -15.84 3.48 -18.35
CA ASP A 258 -15.59 3.58 -19.79
C ASP A 258 -16.40 2.52 -20.56
N ASP A 259 -16.32 1.26 -20.12
CA ASP A 259 -16.96 0.12 -20.79
C ASP A 259 -18.38 -0.13 -20.26
N GLN A 260 -18.75 0.46 -19.11
CA GLN A 260 -20.08 0.41 -18.46
C GLN A 260 -20.53 -1.01 -18.06
N LEU A 261 -19.59 -1.94 -17.91
CA LEU A 261 -19.79 -3.34 -17.52
C LEU A 261 -19.77 -3.48 -15.99
N VAL A 262 -20.83 -3.02 -15.32
CA VAL A 262 -20.92 -2.95 -13.85
C VAL A 262 -20.80 -4.34 -13.21
N GLY A 263 -21.38 -5.36 -13.81
CA GLY A 263 -21.30 -6.75 -13.31
C GLY A 263 -19.86 -7.25 -13.28
N LEU A 264 -19.13 -7.10 -14.39
CA LEU A 264 -17.74 -7.53 -14.51
C LEU A 264 -16.80 -6.69 -13.62
N ALA A 265 -17.01 -5.36 -13.57
CA ALA A 265 -16.30 -4.47 -12.64
C ALA A 265 -16.49 -4.89 -11.18
N SER A 266 -17.72 -5.29 -10.82
CA SER A 266 -18.03 -5.79 -9.48
C SER A 266 -17.33 -7.12 -9.19
N ALA A 267 -17.16 -8.02 -10.18
CA ALA A 267 -16.38 -9.24 -10.00
C ALA A 267 -14.89 -8.95 -9.71
N VAL A 268 -14.28 -7.96 -10.38
CA VAL A 268 -12.92 -7.48 -10.07
C VAL A 268 -12.86 -6.95 -8.64
N ALA A 269 -13.83 -6.12 -8.23
CA ALA A 269 -13.90 -5.57 -6.88
C ALA A 269 -14.02 -6.66 -5.80
N VAL A 270 -14.84 -7.69 -6.03
CA VAL A 270 -14.97 -8.84 -5.11
C VAL A 270 -13.67 -9.62 -5.03
N PHE A 271 -12.98 -9.85 -6.16
CA PHE A 271 -11.66 -10.49 -6.14
C PHE A 271 -10.64 -9.70 -5.28
N MET A 272 -10.58 -8.38 -5.46
CA MET A 272 -9.70 -7.51 -4.67
C MET A 272 -10.07 -7.53 -3.18
N LEU A 273 -11.37 -7.51 -2.85
CA LEU A 273 -11.87 -7.61 -1.48
C LEU A 273 -11.45 -8.92 -0.83
N LEU A 274 -11.61 -10.05 -1.52
CA LEU A 274 -11.21 -11.36 -1.00
C LEU A 274 -9.70 -11.45 -0.79
N ALA A 275 -8.89 -10.90 -1.70
CA ALA A 275 -7.43 -10.82 -1.54
C ALA A 275 -7.05 -10.00 -0.30
N ALA A 276 -7.67 -8.83 -0.10
CA ALA A 276 -7.43 -7.99 1.07
C ALA A 276 -7.84 -8.68 2.38
N LEU A 277 -9.00 -9.35 2.39
CA LEU A 277 -9.47 -10.12 3.55
C LEU A 277 -8.56 -11.30 3.88
N ALA A 278 -8.02 -12.00 2.87
CA ALA A 278 -7.09 -13.11 3.07
C ALA A 278 -5.79 -12.63 3.76
N VAL A 279 -5.23 -11.49 3.32
CA VAL A 279 -4.04 -10.90 3.95
C VAL A 279 -4.34 -10.42 5.37
N ALA A 280 -5.47 -9.75 5.59
CA ALA A 280 -5.89 -9.32 6.93
C ALA A 280 -6.08 -10.51 7.88
N ALA A 281 -6.74 -11.57 7.43
CA ALA A 281 -6.94 -12.79 8.22
C ALA A 281 -5.63 -13.50 8.55
N TYR A 282 -4.71 -13.59 7.58
CA TYR A 282 -3.37 -14.13 7.81
C TYR A 282 -2.62 -13.35 8.89
N ARG A 283 -2.67 -12.03 8.83
CA ARG A 283 -2.01 -11.17 9.81
C ARG A 283 -2.59 -11.30 11.22
N VAL A 284 -3.92 -11.36 11.34
CA VAL A 284 -4.58 -11.59 12.65
C VAL A 284 -4.15 -12.92 13.26
N ARG A 285 -4.01 -13.96 12.41
CA ARG A 285 -3.52 -15.27 12.87
C ARG A 285 -2.07 -15.19 13.39
N LEU A 286 -1.19 -14.46 12.70
CA LEU A 286 0.20 -14.26 13.14
C LEU A 286 0.26 -13.48 14.46
N ALA A 287 -0.46 -12.36 14.55
CA ALA A 287 -0.48 -11.53 15.75
C ALA A 287 -0.99 -12.31 17.00
N ARG A 288 -1.96 -13.19 16.83
CA ARG A 288 -2.41 -14.08 17.91
C ARG A 288 -1.32 -15.04 18.37
N ARG A 289 -0.54 -15.61 17.46
CA ARG A 289 0.58 -16.51 17.81
C ARG A 289 1.68 -15.77 18.58
N GLU A 290 1.97 -14.52 18.19
CA GLU A 290 2.96 -13.66 18.88
C GLU A 290 2.52 -13.25 20.28
N ALA A 291 1.21 -13.14 20.54
CA ALA A 291 0.66 -12.78 21.86
C ALA A 291 0.66 -13.95 22.86
N PHE A 292 0.79 -15.20 22.39
CA PHE A 292 0.81 -16.41 23.23
C PHE A 292 2.22 -17.06 23.30
N ALA A 293 3.23 -16.51 22.63
CA ALA A 293 4.64 -16.89 22.69
C ALA A 293 5.44 -15.90 23.56
#